data_07c2f464253679620ee9fbe8406dbc25
#
_entry.id   07c2f464253679620ee9fbe8406dbc25
#
_cell.length_a   1.000
_cell.length_b   1.000
_cell.length_c   1.000
_cell.angle_alpha   90.00
_cell.angle_beta   90.00
_cell.angle_gamma   90.00
#
_symmetry.space_group_name_H-M   'P 1'
#
loop_
_entity.id
_entity.type
_entity.pdbx_description
1 polymer ?
#
loop_
_entity_poly.entity_id
_entity_poly.type
_entity_poly.pdbx_seq_one_letter_code
_entity_poly.pdbx_strand_id
1 'polypeptide(L)'
;VEGVSEPFRLGDASKDGTAVIVLSSITSTGEGDDLLDPVNAVRDEVSGGDAGLEVAVTGPAGYSADAIKVYESINGTLFAAAFGLVFLLLILIYRSPFLLWLPLIAVGFAEIASRAIGYGLTEMGVTVNGQSSSILSVLVLGAGTDYALLLIARYREELRKVESRSQAMGVALRGAGPAILASGGTVIAALLCLSLAELNSTSSLGPIGAIGIASAMVAMLTLLPAMLVIAPRFVFWPKVPRVGGSGVDAEHGPWRPLAAPRRPHREESQACVDRSPAGAAGHGLRPLQVRRRPDF
;
A
#
# COMPACT_ATOMS: atom_id res chain seq x y z
N VAL A 1 -22.62 2.40 -36.70
CA VAL A 1 -22.05 2.41 -35.34
C VAL A 1 -22.68 3.57 -34.59
N GLU A 2 -23.22 3.33 -33.41
CA GLU A 2 -23.84 4.37 -32.58
C GLU A 2 -22.77 5.39 -32.15
N GLY A 3 -23.07 6.69 -32.25
CA GLY A 3 -22.10 7.76 -31.95
C GLY A 3 -21.09 8.08 -33.04
N VAL A 4 -21.10 7.43 -34.17
CA VAL A 4 -20.21 7.68 -35.31
C VAL A 4 -20.98 8.31 -36.44
N SER A 5 -20.50 9.47 -36.99
CA SER A 5 -21.12 10.11 -38.12
C SER A 5 -20.91 9.33 -39.42
N GLU A 6 -21.74 9.59 -40.41
CA GLU A 6 -21.51 9.02 -41.75
C GLU A 6 -20.13 9.40 -42.28
N PRO A 7 -19.38 8.39 -42.82
CA PRO A 7 -18.05 8.64 -43.34
C PRO A 7 -18.11 9.46 -44.62
N PHE A 8 -17.23 10.44 -44.76
CA PHE A 8 -17.08 11.21 -45.97
C PHE A 8 -15.64 11.23 -46.44
N ARG A 9 -15.45 11.23 -47.77
CA ARG A 9 -14.11 11.24 -48.37
C ARG A 9 -13.47 12.61 -48.22
N LEU A 10 -12.25 12.65 -47.68
CA LEU A 10 -11.46 13.86 -47.54
C LEU A 10 -10.53 14.02 -48.77
N GLY A 11 -10.97 14.82 -49.75
CA GLY A 11 -10.17 15.14 -50.94
C GLY A 11 -10.06 14.03 -51.98
N ASP A 12 -9.10 14.16 -52.87
CA ASP A 12 -8.80 13.17 -53.90
C ASP A 12 -7.91 12.04 -53.38
N ALA A 13 -7.77 10.98 -54.18
CA ALA A 13 -6.83 9.90 -53.90
C ALA A 13 -5.38 10.45 -53.87
N SER A 14 -4.49 9.70 -53.20
CA SER A 14 -3.05 9.98 -53.24
C SER A 14 -2.53 10.13 -54.66
N LYS A 15 -1.40 10.82 -54.87
CA LYS A 15 -0.86 11.11 -56.20
C LYS A 15 -0.62 9.83 -57.07
N ASP A 16 -0.40 8.73 -56.44
CA ASP A 16 -0.23 7.39 -57.04
C ASP A 16 -1.54 6.60 -57.16
N GLY A 17 -2.66 7.18 -56.68
CA GLY A 17 -3.97 6.55 -56.71
C GLY A 17 -4.17 5.36 -55.77
N THR A 18 -3.23 5.07 -54.88
CA THR A 18 -3.23 3.87 -54.06
C THR A 18 -3.89 4.05 -52.67
N ALA A 19 -4.09 5.28 -52.19
CA ALA A 19 -4.65 5.56 -50.88
C ALA A 19 -5.74 6.65 -50.93
N VAL A 20 -6.72 6.51 -50.03
CA VAL A 20 -7.83 7.48 -49.83
C VAL A 20 -7.99 7.72 -48.34
N ILE A 21 -8.21 8.98 -47.95
CA ILE A 21 -8.54 9.34 -46.59
C ILE A 21 -10.07 9.51 -46.48
N VAL A 22 -10.64 8.80 -45.51
CA VAL A 22 -12.07 8.91 -45.15
C VAL A 22 -12.13 9.47 -43.73
N LEU A 23 -12.95 10.47 -43.51
CA LEU A 23 -13.19 11.09 -42.21
C LEU A 23 -14.54 10.68 -41.66
N SER A 24 -14.61 10.39 -40.39
CA SER A 24 -15.81 10.21 -39.62
C SER A 24 -15.62 10.88 -38.25
N SER A 25 -16.67 11.53 -37.75
CA SER A 25 -16.66 12.12 -36.41
C SER A 25 -17.24 11.19 -35.41
N ILE A 26 -16.59 11.08 -34.25
CA ILE A 26 -17.08 10.29 -33.12
C ILE A 26 -17.57 11.25 -32.05
N THR A 27 -18.79 11.06 -31.58
CA THR A 27 -19.36 11.76 -30.43
C THR A 27 -19.01 10.98 -29.16
N SER A 28 -18.11 11.52 -28.38
CA SER A 28 -17.60 10.88 -27.15
C SER A 28 -17.18 11.95 -26.16
N THR A 29 -17.20 11.64 -24.87
CA THR A 29 -16.60 12.46 -23.80
C THR A 29 -15.07 12.50 -23.92
N GLY A 30 -14.47 11.62 -24.73
CA GLY A 30 -13.04 11.52 -24.97
C GLY A 30 -12.30 10.65 -23.97
N GLU A 31 -12.98 9.97 -23.08
CA GLU A 31 -12.40 9.16 -22.00
C GLU A 31 -12.99 7.74 -21.93
N GLY A 32 -12.14 6.78 -21.55
CA GLY A 32 -12.53 5.41 -21.24
C GLY A 32 -13.27 4.67 -22.37
N ASP A 33 -14.22 3.82 -21.99
CA ASP A 33 -15.01 2.98 -22.89
C ASP A 33 -15.87 3.80 -23.86
N ASP A 34 -16.29 5.00 -23.46
CA ASP A 34 -17.08 5.91 -24.29
C ASP A 34 -16.33 6.34 -25.57
N LEU A 35 -14.99 6.34 -25.56
CA LEU A 35 -14.16 6.53 -26.73
C LEU A 35 -13.70 5.21 -27.35
N LEU A 36 -13.40 4.20 -26.52
CA LEU A 36 -12.87 2.92 -26.99
C LEU A 36 -13.91 2.14 -27.82
N ASP A 37 -15.16 2.08 -27.36
CA ASP A 37 -16.20 1.27 -27.99
C ASP A 37 -16.51 1.72 -29.42
N PRO A 38 -16.77 3.02 -29.73
CA PRO A 38 -16.96 3.46 -31.09
C PRO A 38 -15.75 3.27 -31.99
N VAL A 39 -14.52 3.52 -31.47
CA VAL A 39 -13.29 3.34 -32.25
C VAL A 39 -13.05 1.87 -32.56
N ASN A 40 -13.25 0.98 -31.59
CA ASN A 40 -13.12 -0.46 -31.82
C ASN A 40 -14.20 -1.00 -32.77
N ALA A 41 -15.45 -0.55 -32.63
CA ALA A 41 -16.52 -0.93 -33.54
C ALA A 41 -16.23 -0.52 -34.99
N VAL A 42 -15.66 0.68 -35.19
CA VAL A 42 -15.18 1.10 -36.53
C VAL A 42 -14.04 0.22 -37.02
N ARG A 43 -13.07 -0.10 -36.15
CA ARG A 43 -11.95 -0.99 -36.52
C ARG A 43 -12.42 -2.39 -36.92
N ASP A 44 -13.35 -2.96 -36.16
CA ASP A 44 -13.89 -4.30 -36.41
C ASP A 44 -14.65 -4.34 -37.74
N GLU A 45 -15.49 -3.32 -37.99
CA GLU A 45 -16.25 -3.20 -39.25
C GLU A 45 -15.32 -3.09 -40.48
N VAL A 46 -14.29 -2.24 -40.41
CA VAL A 46 -13.38 -2.03 -41.53
C VAL A 46 -12.34 -3.16 -41.67
N SER A 47 -12.04 -3.91 -40.61
CA SER A 47 -11.13 -5.06 -40.66
C SER A 47 -11.76 -6.28 -41.35
N GLY A 48 -13.09 -6.34 -41.42
CA GLY A 48 -13.85 -7.39 -42.12
C GLY A 48 -14.00 -7.18 -43.62
N GLY A 49 -13.44 -6.11 -44.17
CA GLY A 49 -13.57 -5.74 -45.59
C GLY A 49 -12.78 -6.62 -46.57
N ASP A 50 -12.98 -6.34 -47.87
CA ASP A 50 -12.47 -7.14 -49.00
C ASP A 50 -10.97 -7.48 -48.92
N ALA A 51 -10.65 -8.71 -49.24
CA ALA A 51 -9.29 -9.22 -49.32
C ALA A 51 -8.45 -8.42 -50.35
N GLY A 52 -7.66 -7.47 -49.85
CA GLY A 52 -6.78 -6.63 -50.67
C GLY A 52 -6.74 -5.17 -50.31
N LEU A 53 -7.63 -4.72 -49.39
CA LEU A 53 -7.64 -3.35 -48.88
C LEU A 53 -7.03 -3.32 -47.47
N GLU A 54 -5.95 -2.60 -47.30
CA GLU A 54 -5.38 -2.33 -45.98
C GLU A 54 -6.04 -1.06 -45.40
N VAL A 55 -6.78 -1.19 -44.33
CA VAL A 55 -7.46 -0.09 -43.68
C VAL A 55 -6.85 0.17 -42.30
N ALA A 56 -6.45 1.42 -42.07
CA ALA A 56 -5.92 1.87 -40.78
C ALA A 56 -6.80 2.98 -40.22
N VAL A 57 -7.25 2.81 -38.98
CA VAL A 57 -7.98 3.85 -38.25
C VAL A 57 -6.99 4.70 -37.47
N THR A 58 -6.95 6.00 -37.77
CA THR A 58 -6.03 6.98 -37.19
C THR A 58 -6.77 8.28 -36.82
N GLY A 59 -6.04 9.35 -36.57
CA GLY A 59 -6.59 10.65 -36.15
C GLY A 59 -6.68 10.75 -34.62
N PRO A 60 -7.20 11.87 -34.08
CA PRO A 60 -7.23 12.14 -32.65
C PRO A 60 -7.91 11.04 -31.85
N ALA A 61 -9.08 10.57 -32.31
CA ALA A 61 -9.82 9.50 -31.64
C ALA A 61 -9.06 8.16 -31.66
N GLY A 62 -8.52 7.76 -32.82
CA GLY A 62 -7.73 6.55 -32.97
C GLY A 62 -6.47 6.55 -32.10
N TYR A 63 -5.74 7.67 -32.10
CA TYR A 63 -4.55 7.85 -31.25
C TYR A 63 -4.89 7.79 -29.75
N SER A 64 -5.96 8.47 -29.33
CA SER A 64 -6.39 8.45 -27.94
C SER A 64 -6.83 7.05 -27.49
N ALA A 65 -7.56 6.32 -28.34
CA ALA A 65 -7.95 4.95 -28.07
C ALA A 65 -6.74 4.00 -27.93
N ASP A 66 -5.73 4.16 -28.78
CA ASP A 66 -4.50 3.37 -28.69
C ASP A 66 -3.70 3.71 -27.43
N ALA A 67 -3.63 5.00 -27.07
CA ALA A 67 -3.00 5.43 -25.82
C ALA A 67 -3.72 4.84 -24.60
N ILE A 68 -5.04 4.84 -24.55
CA ILE A 68 -5.82 4.24 -23.47
C ILE A 68 -5.49 2.74 -23.35
N LYS A 69 -5.52 1.98 -24.45
CA LYS A 69 -5.18 0.55 -24.45
C LYS A 69 -3.77 0.25 -23.96
N VAL A 70 -2.80 1.06 -24.39
CA VAL A 70 -1.41 0.91 -23.94
C VAL A 70 -1.32 1.17 -22.43
N TYR A 71 -1.96 2.24 -21.93
CA TYR A 71 -1.98 2.53 -20.49
C TYR A 71 -2.66 1.41 -19.69
N GLU A 72 -3.79 0.87 -20.14
CA GLU A 72 -4.47 -0.24 -19.46
C GLU A 72 -3.59 -1.50 -19.38
N SER A 73 -2.89 -1.83 -20.46
CA SER A 73 -1.99 -2.99 -20.49
C SER A 73 -0.80 -2.82 -19.54
N ILE A 74 -0.21 -1.62 -19.51
CA ILE A 74 0.89 -1.27 -18.58
C ILE A 74 0.38 -1.30 -17.14
N ASN A 75 -0.78 -0.72 -16.87
CA ASN A 75 -1.38 -0.67 -15.55
C ASN A 75 -1.69 -2.07 -15.02
N GLY A 76 -2.25 -2.95 -15.85
CA GLY A 76 -2.49 -4.35 -15.50
C GLY A 76 -1.21 -5.08 -15.12
N THR A 77 -0.15 -4.90 -15.90
CA THR A 77 1.16 -5.50 -15.65
C THR A 77 1.79 -4.95 -14.37
N LEU A 78 1.75 -3.63 -14.16
CA LEU A 78 2.27 -2.99 -12.95
C LEU A 78 1.50 -3.45 -11.70
N PHE A 79 0.17 -3.52 -11.78
CA PHE A 79 -0.63 -4.00 -10.66
C PHE A 79 -0.34 -5.46 -10.34
N ALA A 80 -0.23 -6.33 -11.36
CA ALA A 80 0.11 -7.74 -11.18
C ALA A 80 1.51 -7.91 -10.56
N ALA A 81 2.49 -7.12 -11.01
CA ALA A 81 3.84 -7.13 -10.44
C ALA A 81 3.86 -6.63 -8.99
N ALA A 82 3.15 -5.52 -8.69
CA ALA A 82 3.03 -4.99 -7.34
C ALA A 82 2.32 -5.99 -6.41
N PHE A 83 1.21 -6.58 -6.85
CA PHE A 83 0.48 -7.60 -6.11
C PHE A 83 1.35 -8.84 -5.85
N GLY A 84 2.05 -9.33 -6.87
CA GLY A 84 2.97 -10.46 -6.76
C GLY A 84 4.10 -10.19 -5.76
N LEU A 85 4.69 -9.00 -5.80
CA LEU A 85 5.72 -8.57 -4.85
C LEU A 85 5.18 -8.52 -3.42
N VAL A 86 4.04 -7.85 -3.22
CA VAL A 86 3.39 -7.75 -1.90
C VAL A 86 3.02 -9.14 -1.38
N PHE A 87 2.44 -9.99 -2.22
CA PHE A 87 2.08 -11.37 -1.87
C PHE A 87 3.31 -12.17 -1.43
N LEU A 88 4.42 -12.07 -2.18
CA LEU A 88 5.69 -12.71 -1.83
C LEU A 88 6.24 -12.20 -0.49
N LEU A 89 6.24 -10.89 -0.28
CA LEU A 89 6.70 -10.28 0.97
C LEU A 89 5.83 -10.72 2.16
N LEU A 90 4.51 -10.76 2.00
CA LEU A 90 3.61 -11.21 3.05
C LEU A 90 3.83 -12.69 3.41
N ILE A 91 4.06 -13.57 2.42
CA ILE A 91 4.42 -14.97 2.67
C ILE A 91 5.73 -15.06 3.44
N LEU A 92 6.75 -14.31 3.02
CA LEU A 92 8.08 -14.34 3.65
C LEU A 92 8.03 -13.85 5.10
N ILE A 93 7.27 -12.79 5.38
CA ILE A 93 7.19 -12.16 6.69
C ILE A 93 6.26 -12.94 7.62
N TYR A 94 5.06 -13.26 7.17
CA TYR A 94 4.08 -13.94 8.02
C TYR A 94 4.38 -15.43 8.19
N ARG A 95 4.98 -16.05 7.19
CA ARG A 95 5.26 -17.50 7.15
C ARG A 95 4.01 -18.34 7.46
N SER A 96 2.83 -17.79 7.21
CA SER A 96 1.53 -18.42 7.45
C SER A 96 0.61 -18.16 6.26
N PRO A 97 0.18 -19.20 5.54
CA PRO A 97 -0.68 -19.03 4.38
C PRO A 97 -2.08 -18.52 4.76
N PHE A 98 -2.57 -18.86 5.96
CA PHE A 98 -3.89 -18.41 6.40
C PHE A 98 -3.92 -16.95 6.84
N LEU A 99 -2.85 -16.48 7.49
CA LEU A 99 -2.75 -15.09 7.95
C LEU A 99 -2.66 -14.10 6.78
N LEU A 100 -2.12 -14.55 5.65
CA LEU A 100 -1.97 -13.75 4.43
C LEU A 100 -3.31 -13.21 3.91
N TRP A 101 -4.38 -14.03 3.98
CA TRP A 101 -5.67 -13.67 3.40
C TRP A 101 -6.37 -12.55 4.17
N LEU A 102 -6.15 -12.41 5.47
CA LEU A 102 -6.84 -11.40 6.28
C LEU A 102 -6.51 -9.96 5.81
N PRO A 103 -5.23 -9.56 5.73
CA PRO A 103 -4.89 -8.23 5.21
C PRO A 103 -5.28 -8.04 3.75
N LEU A 104 -5.17 -9.07 2.89
CA LEU A 104 -5.56 -8.95 1.48
C LEU A 104 -7.07 -8.70 1.33
N ILE A 105 -7.91 -9.40 2.10
CA ILE A 105 -9.36 -9.16 2.13
C ILE A 105 -9.64 -7.74 2.63
N ALA A 106 -8.98 -7.30 3.70
CA ALA A 106 -9.18 -5.95 4.23
C ALA A 106 -8.74 -4.86 3.24
N VAL A 107 -7.64 -5.07 2.49
CA VAL A 107 -7.21 -4.21 1.38
C VAL A 107 -8.24 -4.21 0.25
N GLY A 108 -8.77 -5.38 -0.12
CA GLY A 108 -9.82 -5.48 -1.14
C GLY A 108 -11.07 -4.65 -0.79
N PHE A 109 -11.50 -4.70 0.47
CA PHE A 109 -12.60 -3.83 0.95
C PHE A 109 -12.22 -2.35 0.92
N ALA A 110 -10.99 -1.99 1.28
CA ALA A 110 -10.49 -0.62 1.19
C ALA A 110 -10.51 -0.11 -0.25
N GLU A 111 -10.11 -0.95 -1.20
CA GLU A 111 -10.11 -0.66 -2.64
C GLU A 111 -11.53 -0.41 -3.16
N ILE A 112 -12.49 -1.28 -2.83
CA ILE A 112 -13.90 -1.13 -3.20
C ILE A 112 -14.46 0.17 -2.59
N ALA A 113 -14.18 0.44 -1.32
CA ALA A 113 -14.65 1.64 -0.64
C ALA A 113 -14.04 2.91 -1.26
N SER A 114 -12.74 2.90 -1.58
CA SER A 114 -12.07 4.05 -2.20
C SER A 114 -12.60 4.35 -3.60
N ARG A 115 -12.91 3.32 -4.40
CA ARG A 115 -13.54 3.47 -5.73
C ARG A 115 -14.98 4.01 -5.61
N ALA A 116 -15.74 3.51 -4.65
CA ALA A 116 -17.12 3.99 -4.44
C ALA A 116 -17.14 5.47 -4.01
N ILE A 117 -16.22 5.88 -3.13
CA ILE A 117 -16.08 7.29 -2.73
C ILE A 117 -15.55 8.12 -3.91
N GLY A 118 -14.56 7.60 -4.66
CA GLY A 118 -14.02 8.25 -5.85
C GLY A 118 -15.11 8.52 -6.90
N TYR A 119 -16.00 7.55 -7.12
CA TYR A 119 -17.17 7.74 -8.01
C TYR A 119 -18.06 8.88 -7.52
N GLY A 120 -18.35 8.97 -6.21
CA GLY A 120 -19.12 10.09 -5.67
C GLY A 120 -18.44 11.45 -5.86
N LEU A 121 -17.09 11.51 -5.95
CA LEU A 121 -16.38 12.76 -6.25
C LEU A 121 -16.46 13.17 -7.72
N THR A 122 -16.64 12.24 -8.65
CA THR A 122 -16.85 12.61 -10.07
C THR A 122 -18.12 13.44 -10.26
N GLU A 123 -19.16 13.15 -9.47
CA GLU A 123 -20.38 13.98 -9.46
C GLU A 123 -20.12 15.41 -8.94
N MET A 124 -19.06 15.60 -8.16
CA MET A 124 -18.64 16.92 -7.67
C MET A 124 -17.64 17.63 -8.61
N GLY A 125 -17.38 17.06 -9.80
CA GLY A 125 -16.54 17.66 -10.84
C GLY A 125 -15.05 17.29 -10.76
N VAL A 126 -14.66 16.31 -9.95
CA VAL A 126 -13.30 15.77 -9.94
C VAL A 126 -13.16 14.80 -11.12
N THR A 127 -12.24 15.07 -12.04
CA THR A 127 -11.95 14.17 -13.16
C THR A 127 -11.14 12.96 -12.68
N VAL A 128 -11.67 11.75 -12.86
CA VAL A 128 -10.98 10.50 -12.59
C VAL A 128 -10.56 9.90 -13.92
N ASN A 129 -9.26 9.85 -14.19
CA ASN A 129 -8.73 9.20 -15.38
C ASN A 129 -8.18 7.80 -15.05
N GLY A 130 -7.98 6.96 -16.08
CA GLY A 130 -7.50 5.59 -15.92
C GLY A 130 -6.13 5.50 -15.21
N GLN A 131 -5.26 6.48 -15.42
CA GLN A 131 -3.95 6.56 -14.75
C GLN A 131 -4.11 6.79 -13.24
N SER A 132 -4.97 7.72 -12.83
CA SER A 132 -5.24 8.01 -11.41
C SER A 132 -5.83 6.80 -10.69
N SER A 133 -6.74 6.07 -11.36
CA SER A 133 -7.36 4.85 -10.84
C SER A 133 -6.35 3.73 -10.62
N SER A 134 -5.40 3.55 -11.52
CA SER A 134 -4.37 2.52 -11.41
C SER A 134 -3.36 2.81 -10.31
N ILE A 135 -2.93 4.07 -10.20
CA ILE A 135 -2.05 4.51 -9.10
C ILE A 135 -2.76 4.35 -7.75
N LEU A 136 -4.05 4.65 -7.67
CA LEU A 136 -4.88 4.45 -6.49
C LEU A 136 -4.80 2.99 -6.01
N SER A 137 -5.02 2.02 -6.92
CA SER A 137 -5.01 0.59 -6.57
C SER A 137 -3.67 0.12 -6.02
N VAL A 138 -2.56 0.52 -6.64
CA VAL A 138 -1.21 0.19 -6.14
C VAL A 138 -0.95 0.85 -4.79
N LEU A 139 -1.40 2.09 -4.61
CA LEU A 139 -1.22 2.86 -3.38
C LEU A 139 -2.01 2.25 -2.21
N VAL A 140 -3.28 1.88 -2.44
CA VAL A 140 -4.14 1.22 -1.44
C VAL A 140 -3.57 -0.15 -1.07
N LEU A 141 -3.11 -0.93 -2.05
CA LEU A 141 -2.49 -2.22 -1.83
C LEU A 141 -1.22 -2.09 -0.99
N GLY A 142 -0.31 -1.19 -1.36
CA GLY A 142 0.96 -0.97 -0.66
C GLY A 142 0.75 -0.46 0.75
N ALA A 143 0.10 0.69 0.91
CA ALA A 143 -0.12 1.31 2.22
C ALA A 143 -0.97 0.41 3.13
N GLY A 144 -2.03 -0.21 2.60
CA GLY A 144 -2.88 -1.11 3.37
C GLY A 144 -2.10 -2.31 3.92
N THR A 145 -1.26 -2.94 3.10
CA THR A 145 -0.44 -4.07 3.56
C THR A 145 0.63 -3.66 4.56
N ASP A 146 1.24 -2.48 4.42
CA ASP A 146 2.21 -1.96 5.39
C ASP A 146 1.55 -1.68 6.76
N TYR A 147 0.36 -1.08 6.77
CA TYR A 147 -0.40 -0.86 8.00
C TYR A 147 -0.82 -2.18 8.65
N ALA A 148 -1.22 -3.17 7.83
CA ALA A 148 -1.54 -4.50 8.30
C ALA A 148 -0.32 -5.18 8.94
N LEU A 149 0.86 -5.08 8.32
CA LEU A 149 2.12 -5.63 8.85
C LEU A 149 2.41 -5.09 10.24
N LEU A 150 2.32 -3.76 10.41
CA LEU A 150 2.58 -3.11 11.69
C LEU A 150 1.60 -3.57 12.77
N LEU A 151 0.31 -3.59 12.47
CA LEU A 151 -0.74 -4.00 13.41
C LEU A 151 -0.62 -5.49 13.77
N ILE A 152 -0.43 -6.37 12.79
CA ILE A 152 -0.33 -7.82 13.00
C ILE A 152 0.93 -8.15 13.81
N ALA A 153 2.06 -7.49 13.53
CA ALA A 153 3.29 -7.68 14.30
C ALA A 153 3.06 -7.34 15.78
N ARG A 154 2.43 -6.20 16.06
CA ARG A 154 2.11 -5.79 17.42
C ARG A 154 1.08 -6.71 18.08
N TYR A 155 0.05 -7.12 17.35
CA TYR A 155 -0.95 -8.07 17.86
C TYR A 155 -0.33 -9.41 18.22
N ARG A 156 0.58 -9.96 17.41
CA ARG A 156 1.31 -11.20 17.71
C ARG A 156 2.17 -11.09 18.97
N GLU A 157 2.76 -9.94 19.22
CA GLU A 157 3.51 -9.67 20.45
C GLU A 157 2.59 -9.71 21.67
N GLU A 158 1.44 -9.01 21.60
CA GLU A 158 0.50 -8.95 22.72
C GLU A 158 -0.21 -10.29 22.99
N LEU A 159 -0.47 -11.09 21.96
CA LEU A 159 -1.03 -12.46 22.13
C LEU A 159 -0.13 -13.41 22.94
N ARG A 160 1.16 -13.10 23.09
CA ARG A 160 2.08 -13.86 23.95
C ARG A 160 1.97 -13.45 25.43
N LYS A 161 1.43 -12.25 25.70
CA LYS A 161 1.34 -11.69 27.06
C LYS A 161 -0.02 -11.94 27.69
N VAL A 162 -1.10 -12.01 26.91
CA VAL A 162 -2.48 -12.13 27.39
C VAL A 162 -3.24 -13.26 26.68
N GLU A 163 -4.12 -13.94 27.43
CA GLU A 163 -4.96 -15.01 26.85
C GLU A 163 -6.12 -14.46 26.00
N SER A 164 -6.70 -13.34 26.41
CA SER A 164 -7.83 -12.73 25.72
C SER A 164 -7.40 -12.05 24.41
N ARG A 165 -7.95 -12.53 23.28
CA ARG A 165 -7.69 -11.99 21.93
C ARG A 165 -8.13 -10.53 21.81
N SER A 166 -9.27 -10.19 22.38
CA SER A 166 -9.80 -8.82 22.34
C SER A 166 -8.95 -7.85 23.17
N GLN A 167 -8.47 -8.28 24.35
CA GLN A 167 -7.56 -7.47 25.15
C GLN A 167 -6.22 -7.24 24.45
N ALA A 168 -5.63 -8.30 23.87
CA ALA A 168 -4.41 -8.21 23.09
C ALA A 168 -4.56 -7.25 21.90
N MET A 169 -5.70 -7.30 21.18
CA MET A 169 -6.00 -6.39 20.08
C MET A 169 -6.16 -4.95 20.56
N GLY A 170 -6.86 -4.72 21.67
CA GLY A 170 -7.00 -3.37 22.24
C GLY A 170 -5.66 -2.71 22.60
N VAL A 171 -4.71 -3.50 23.13
CA VAL A 171 -3.34 -3.02 23.41
C VAL A 171 -2.56 -2.81 22.11
N ALA A 172 -2.68 -3.72 21.15
CA ALA A 172 -2.02 -3.61 19.86
C ALA A 172 -2.45 -2.35 19.09
N LEU A 173 -3.75 -2.06 19.06
CA LEU A 173 -4.30 -0.87 18.42
C LEU A 173 -3.83 0.43 19.09
N ARG A 174 -3.76 0.46 20.43
CA ARG A 174 -3.22 1.62 21.14
C ARG A 174 -1.74 1.85 20.85
N GLY A 175 -0.98 0.78 20.62
CA GLY A 175 0.44 0.85 20.29
C GLY A 175 0.73 1.19 18.83
N ALA A 176 0.06 0.53 17.88
CA ALA A 176 0.28 0.70 16.45
C ALA A 176 -0.57 1.81 15.83
N GLY A 177 -1.78 2.06 16.35
CA GLY A 177 -2.73 3.02 15.79
C GLY A 177 -2.18 4.42 15.60
N PRO A 178 -1.56 5.05 16.61
CA PRO A 178 -0.99 6.38 16.46
C PRO A 178 0.07 6.47 15.37
N ALA A 179 0.90 5.43 15.21
CA ALA A 179 1.92 5.37 14.16
C ALA A 179 1.28 5.27 12.76
N ILE A 180 0.24 4.43 12.62
CA ILE A 180 -0.53 4.30 11.36
C ILE A 180 -1.20 5.63 11.01
N LEU A 181 -1.85 6.28 11.98
CA LEU A 181 -2.53 7.56 11.78
C LEU A 181 -1.55 8.68 11.41
N ALA A 182 -0.40 8.74 12.07
CA ALA A 182 0.63 9.74 11.77
C ALA A 182 1.22 9.53 10.37
N SER A 183 1.60 8.28 10.03
CA SER A 183 2.13 7.93 8.71
C SER A 183 1.11 8.19 7.61
N GLY A 184 -0.11 7.66 7.73
CA GLY A 184 -1.16 7.86 6.75
C GLY A 184 -1.57 9.33 6.62
N GLY A 185 -1.63 10.07 7.75
CA GLY A 185 -1.92 11.50 7.76
C GLY A 185 -0.88 12.32 7.00
N THR A 186 0.41 12.00 7.13
CA THR A 186 1.47 12.67 6.35
C THR A 186 1.37 12.38 4.86
N VAL A 187 1.06 11.13 4.48
CA VAL A 187 0.86 10.75 3.08
C VAL A 187 -0.38 11.46 2.50
N ILE A 188 -1.49 11.49 3.22
CA ILE A 188 -2.70 12.22 2.81
C ILE A 188 -2.38 13.71 2.61
N ALA A 189 -1.69 14.34 3.54
CA ALA A 189 -1.32 15.75 3.41
C ALA A 189 -0.42 16.00 2.20
N ALA A 190 0.56 15.14 1.95
CA ALA A 190 1.43 15.22 0.78
C ALA A 190 0.65 15.05 -0.53
N LEU A 191 -0.28 14.09 -0.58
CA LEU A 191 -1.13 13.88 -1.75
C LEU A 191 -2.06 15.06 -2.00
N LEU A 192 -2.67 15.62 -0.95
CA LEU A 192 -3.50 16.81 -1.09
C LEU A 192 -2.71 18.04 -1.59
N CYS A 193 -1.42 18.14 -1.33
CA CYS A 193 -0.58 19.18 -1.95
C CYS A 193 -0.50 19.04 -3.48
N LEU A 194 -0.66 17.83 -4.05
CA LEU A 194 -0.72 17.63 -5.49
C LEU A 194 -1.94 18.32 -6.13
N SER A 195 -3.02 18.54 -5.37
CA SER A 195 -4.20 19.28 -5.86
C SER A 195 -3.89 20.72 -6.27
N LEU A 196 -2.75 21.25 -5.85
CA LEU A 196 -2.27 22.58 -6.23
C LEU A 196 -1.48 22.58 -7.56
N ALA A 197 -1.29 21.42 -8.19
CA ALA A 197 -0.58 21.32 -9.46
C ALA A 197 -1.42 21.87 -10.62
N GLU A 198 -0.76 22.51 -11.57
CA GLU A 198 -1.40 23.09 -12.77
C GLU A 198 -1.89 22.03 -13.77
N LEU A 199 -1.27 20.82 -13.76
CA LEU A 199 -1.65 19.72 -14.65
C LEU A 199 -2.86 18.97 -14.09
N ASN A 200 -3.95 18.90 -14.84
CA ASN A 200 -5.17 18.19 -14.44
C ASN A 200 -4.94 16.74 -14.03
N SER A 201 -4.09 16.01 -14.73
CA SER A 201 -3.75 14.62 -14.39
C SER A 201 -3.06 14.49 -13.03
N THR A 202 -2.23 15.48 -12.67
CA THR A 202 -1.52 15.49 -11.37
C THR A 202 -2.42 16.02 -10.26
N SER A 203 -3.22 17.04 -10.51
CA SER A 203 -4.12 17.61 -9.51
C SER A 203 -5.23 16.65 -9.10
N SER A 204 -5.73 15.83 -10.03
CA SER A 204 -6.74 14.80 -9.73
C SER A 204 -6.21 13.63 -8.91
N LEU A 205 -4.89 13.32 -8.99
CA LEU A 205 -4.24 12.30 -8.16
C LEU A 205 -4.28 12.62 -6.67
N GLY A 206 -4.26 13.91 -6.31
CA GLY A 206 -4.26 14.36 -4.93
C GLY A 206 -5.47 13.85 -4.13
N PRO A 207 -6.69 14.28 -4.47
CA PRO A 207 -7.90 13.85 -3.76
C PRO A 207 -8.13 12.35 -3.84
N ILE A 208 -7.94 11.74 -5.02
CA ILE A 208 -8.17 10.32 -5.26
C ILE A 208 -7.21 9.47 -4.42
N GLY A 209 -5.92 9.78 -4.44
CA GLY A 209 -4.92 9.09 -3.63
C GLY A 209 -5.14 9.29 -2.12
N ALA A 210 -5.52 10.50 -1.69
CA ALA A 210 -5.84 10.78 -0.29
C ALA A 210 -7.00 9.93 0.23
N ILE A 211 -8.07 9.76 -0.57
CA ILE A 211 -9.20 8.87 -0.25
C ILE A 211 -8.75 7.42 -0.19
N GLY A 212 -7.89 6.98 -1.10
CA GLY A 212 -7.33 5.63 -1.08
C GLY A 212 -6.61 5.33 0.23
N ILE A 213 -5.69 6.20 0.64
CA ILE A 213 -4.97 6.06 1.91
C ILE A 213 -5.91 6.14 3.11
N ALA A 214 -6.87 7.05 3.11
CA ALA A 214 -7.86 7.15 4.19
C ALA A 214 -8.71 5.88 4.31
N SER A 215 -9.19 5.34 3.18
CA SER A 215 -9.94 4.08 3.13
C SER A 215 -9.10 2.90 3.62
N ALA A 216 -7.83 2.82 3.21
CA ALA A 216 -6.89 1.81 3.70
C ALA A 216 -6.68 1.92 5.20
N MET A 217 -6.45 3.13 5.74
CA MET A 217 -6.32 3.35 7.17
C MET A 217 -7.56 2.92 7.95
N VAL A 218 -8.75 3.32 7.49
CA VAL A 218 -10.01 2.93 8.14
C VAL A 218 -10.18 1.41 8.13
N ALA A 219 -9.97 0.75 7.00
CA ALA A 219 -10.07 -0.70 6.90
C ALA A 219 -9.05 -1.42 7.81
N MET A 220 -7.81 -0.93 7.88
CA MET A 220 -6.77 -1.53 8.71
C MET A 220 -6.95 -1.27 10.20
N LEU A 221 -7.61 -0.19 10.60
CA LEU A 221 -7.88 0.12 12.02
C LEU A 221 -9.24 -0.40 12.51
N THR A 222 -10.13 -0.83 11.62
CA THR A 222 -11.47 -1.32 11.97
C THR A 222 -11.72 -2.76 11.50
N LEU A 223 -11.69 -3.01 10.20
CA LEU A 223 -12.03 -4.31 9.62
C LEU A 223 -10.97 -5.37 9.95
N LEU A 224 -9.70 -5.08 9.74
CA LEU A 224 -8.62 -6.01 10.01
C LEU A 224 -8.55 -6.44 11.49
N PRO A 225 -8.64 -5.54 12.48
CA PRO A 225 -8.74 -5.91 13.89
C PRO A 225 -9.91 -6.83 14.20
N ALA A 226 -11.09 -6.52 13.64
CA ALA A 226 -12.29 -7.35 13.83
C ALA A 226 -12.06 -8.77 13.27
N MET A 227 -11.54 -8.88 12.06
CA MET A 227 -11.21 -10.17 11.45
C MET A 227 -10.18 -10.96 12.27
N LEU A 228 -9.13 -10.31 12.77
CA LEU A 228 -8.06 -10.94 13.56
C LEU A 228 -8.57 -11.43 14.94
N VAL A 229 -9.50 -10.73 15.57
CA VAL A 229 -10.11 -11.16 16.85
C VAL A 229 -11.05 -12.34 16.65
N ILE A 230 -11.82 -12.37 15.56
CA ILE A 230 -12.72 -13.48 15.21
C ILE A 230 -11.89 -14.70 14.80
N ALA A 231 -10.81 -14.51 14.09
CA ALA A 231 -9.96 -15.57 13.59
C ALA A 231 -9.36 -16.41 14.74
N PRO A 232 -9.41 -17.74 14.66
CA PRO A 232 -8.82 -18.59 15.68
C PRO A 232 -7.28 -18.46 15.69
N ARG A 233 -6.64 -18.73 16.81
CA ARG A 233 -5.15 -18.67 16.92
C ARG A 233 -4.44 -19.58 15.92
N PHE A 234 -5.10 -20.57 15.38
CA PHE A 234 -4.60 -21.46 14.33
C PHE A 234 -4.21 -20.71 13.05
N VAL A 235 -4.79 -19.55 12.77
CA VAL A 235 -4.44 -18.70 11.61
C VAL A 235 -2.96 -18.30 11.62
N PHE A 236 -2.32 -18.30 12.80
CA PHE A 236 -0.88 -18.03 12.94
C PHE A 236 0.00 -19.29 12.75
N TRP A 237 -0.58 -20.41 12.29
CA TRP A 237 0.23 -21.60 11.99
C TRP A 237 1.32 -21.29 10.93
N PRO A 238 2.57 -21.81 11.06
CA PRO A 238 3.05 -22.82 12.00
C PRO A 238 3.51 -22.28 13.38
N LYS A 239 3.70 -20.97 13.56
CA LYS A 239 4.17 -20.37 14.82
C LYS A 239 3.02 -19.72 15.59
N VAL A 240 2.16 -20.56 16.19
CA VAL A 240 1.01 -20.08 16.98
C VAL A 240 1.50 -19.41 18.27
N PRO A 241 1.13 -18.14 18.56
CA PRO A 241 1.51 -17.44 19.79
C PRO A 241 0.88 -18.13 21.01
N ARG A 242 1.70 -18.62 21.95
CA ARG A 242 1.27 -19.19 23.22
C ARG A 242 1.63 -18.25 24.36
N VAL A 243 0.73 -18.13 25.34
CA VAL A 243 0.96 -17.33 26.54
C VAL A 243 2.07 -17.98 27.38
N GLY A 244 3.05 -17.19 27.83
CA GLY A 244 4.15 -17.67 28.66
C GLY A 244 5.30 -18.36 27.91
N GLY A 245 5.27 -18.39 26.58
CA GLY A 245 6.42 -18.82 25.77
C GLY A 245 7.56 -17.81 25.91
N SER A 246 8.61 -18.23 26.65
CA SER A 246 9.83 -17.45 26.79
C SER A 246 10.40 -17.10 25.42
N GLY A 247 10.82 -15.85 25.25
CA GLY A 247 11.33 -15.28 24.00
C GLY A 247 12.61 -15.89 23.40
N VAL A 248 12.93 -17.12 23.75
CA VAL A 248 14.13 -17.85 23.28
C VAL A 248 14.01 -18.24 21.80
N ASP A 249 12.78 -18.30 21.24
CA ASP A 249 12.58 -18.66 19.82
C ASP A 249 12.80 -17.50 18.84
N ALA A 250 13.02 -16.29 19.33
CA ALA A 250 13.31 -15.13 18.47
C ALA A 250 14.78 -15.06 18.00
N GLU A 251 15.67 -15.86 18.63
CA GLU A 251 17.12 -15.80 18.34
C GLU A 251 17.59 -16.79 17.25
N HIS A 252 16.71 -17.61 16.68
CA HIS A 252 17.08 -18.59 15.65
C HIS A 252 16.63 -18.18 14.24
N GLY A 253 16.76 -16.91 13.88
CA GLY A 253 16.71 -16.49 12.49
C GLY A 253 18.07 -16.76 11.79
N PRO A 254 18.10 -17.02 10.45
CA PRO A 254 19.33 -17.28 9.71
C PRO A 254 20.29 -16.07 9.62
N TRP A 255 19.90 -14.94 10.15
CA TRP A 255 20.71 -13.73 10.25
C TRP A 255 21.15 -13.51 11.69
N ARG A 256 22.20 -14.24 12.12
CA ARG A 256 22.98 -13.85 13.30
C ARG A 256 23.87 -12.67 12.89
N PRO A 257 23.68 -11.44 13.41
CA PRO A 257 24.80 -10.53 13.45
C PRO A 257 25.88 -11.19 14.30
N LEU A 258 27.12 -11.20 13.80
CA LEU A 258 28.32 -11.70 14.50
C LEU A 258 28.26 -11.23 15.96
N ALA A 259 28.01 -12.15 16.85
CA ALA A 259 27.84 -11.88 18.27
C ALA A 259 29.11 -11.20 18.77
N ALA A 260 28.98 -9.99 19.27
CA ALA A 260 30.00 -9.39 20.11
C ALA A 260 30.30 -10.35 21.27
N PRO A 261 31.58 -10.56 21.64
CA PRO A 261 31.94 -11.52 22.68
C PRO A 261 31.24 -11.12 23.98
N ARG A 262 30.46 -12.07 24.53
CA ARG A 262 29.87 -11.94 25.86
C ARG A 262 30.99 -11.66 26.83
N ARG A 263 31.02 -10.50 27.43
CA ARG A 263 31.85 -10.24 28.62
C ARG A 263 31.36 -11.20 29.69
N PRO A 264 32.28 -11.99 30.32
CA PRO A 264 31.87 -12.86 31.40
C PRO A 264 31.31 -12.01 32.54
N HIS A 265 30.12 -12.34 33.00
CA HIS A 265 29.57 -11.82 34.24
C HIS A 265 30.59 -12.16 35.34
N ARG A 266 31.23 -11.15 35.87
CA ARG A 266 32.04 -11.23 37.08
C ARG A 266 31.01 -11.46 38.21
N GLU A 267 30.84 -12.71 38.62
CA GLU A 267 30.21 -13.03 39.88
C GLU A 267 31.06 -12.38 40.96
N GLU A 268 30.64 -11.24 41.47
CA GLU A 268 31.09 -10.72 42.74
C GLU A 268 30.58 -11.64 43.82
N SER A 269 31.44 -12.54 44.22
CA SER A 269 31.33 -13.34 45.41
C SER A 269 31.16 -12.42 46.62
N GLN A 270 29.90 -12.26 47.08
CA GLN A 270 29.63 -11.79 48.42
C GLN A 270 29.87 -12.96 49.39
N ALA A 271 31.11 -13.09 49.81
CA ALA A 271 31.46 -13.93 50.89
C ALA A 271 32.38 -13.18 51.89
N CYS A 272 31.89 -13.12 53.08
CA CYS A 272 32.63 -12.88 54.33
C CYS A 272 33.17 -11.45 54.58
N VAL A 273 32.38 -10.66 55.27
CA VAL A 273 32.93 -9.85 56.37
C VAL A 273 32.01 -10.03 57.58
N ASP A 274 32.34 -11.04 58.34
CA ASP A 274 31.98 -11.10 59.76
C ASP A 274 33.27 -11.41 60.53
N ARG A 275 33.85 -10.37 61.15
CA ARG A 275 34.67 -10.40 62.38
C ARG A 275 35.12 -9.01 62.74
N SER A 276 34.45 -8.42 63.68
CA SER A 276 34.97 -7.42 64.63
C SER A 276 36.12 -8.01 65.48
N PRO A 277 36.88 -7.30 66.29
CA PRO A 277 36.65 -5.95 66.85
C PRO A 277 37.89 -5.05 67.01
N ALA A 278 37.59 -3.82 67.43
CA ALA A 278 38.35 -2.94 68.35
C ALA A 278 39.60 -2.17 67.79
N GLY A 279 39.52 -0.84 67.96
CA GLY A 279 40.67 -0.06 68.23
C GLY A 279 40.81 1.32 67.59
N ALA A 280 40.34 2.35 68.31
CA ALA A 280 40.97 3.65 68.47
C ALA A 280 41.11 4.67 67.34
N ALA A 281 40.40 5.75 67.53
CA ALA A 281 40.83 7.17 67.49
C ALA A 281 41.51 7.79 66.25
N GLY A 282 40.91 8.91 65.81
CA GLY A 282 41.72 10.01 65.30
C GLY A 282 41.28 10.72 64.04
N HIS A 283 40.54 11.82 64.21
CA HIS A 283 40.63 13.09 63.46
C HIS A 283 40.72 13.14 61.92
N GLY A 284 39.80 13.88 61.35
CA GLY A 284 40.07 14.55 60.10
C GLY A 284 38.86 14.86 59.22
N LEU A 285 38.11 15.90 59.50
CA LEU A 285 37.16 16.55 58.62
C LEU A 285 37.86 17.06 57.35
N ARG A 286 37.32 16.75 56.20
CA ARG A 286 37.45 17.59 55.00
C ARG A 286 36.21 17.46 54.09
N PRO A 287 35.79 18.60 53.44
CA PRO A 287 34.43 18.73 52.90
C PRO A 287 34.29 18.26 51.46
N LEU A 288 33.04 17.87 51.16
CA LEU A 288 32.46 17.60 49.82
C LEU A 288 32.73 18.74 48.84
N GLN A 289 33.37 18.43 47.73
CA GLN A 289 33.29 19.24 46.51
C GLN A 289 32.34 18.61 45.53
N VAL A 290 31.20 19.27 45.33
CA VAL A 290 30.24 19.06 44.26
C VAL A 290 30.85 19.58 42.99
N ARG A 291 31.12 18.71 42.03
CA ARG A 291 31.54 19.12 40.69
C ARG A 291 30.34 18.99 39.74
N ARG A 292 29.78 20.16 39.40
CA ARG A 292 28.80 20.31 38.31
C ARG A 292 29.47 19.94 36.98
N ARG A 293 28.79 19.17 36.14
CA ARG A 293 29.12 19.03 34.72
C ARG A 293 28.45 20.17 33.96
N PRO A 294 29.12 20.82 33.03
CA PRO A 294 28.47 21.67 32.05
C PRO A 294 27.94 20.90 30.89
N ASP A 295 26.84 21.42 30.34
CA ASP A 295 26.12 21.05 29.15
C ASP A 295 26.99 21.08 27.88
N PHE A 296 26.76 20.05 27.01
CA PHE A 296 26.74 20.19 25.55
C PHE A 296 25.80 19.15 24.98
#